data_0b188e456d0283820fda16e9ed8509aa
#
_entry.id   0b188e456d0283820fda16e9ed8509aa
#
_cell.length_a   1.000
_cell.length_b   1.000
_cell.length_c   1.000
_cell.angle_alpha   90.00
_cell.angle_beta   90.00
_cell.angle_gamma   90.00
#
_symmetry.space_group_name_H-M   'P 1'
#
loop_
_entity.id
_entity.type
_entity.pdbx_description
1 polymer ?
#
loop_
_entity_poly.entity_id
_entity_poly.type
_entity_poly.pdbx_seq_one_letter_code
_entity_poly.pdbx_strand_id
1 'polypeptide(L)'
;MEVSTKLFNAQATKNFGKINEQIQDTQAKIASGKSFLKASDDPVTASNLSAKREQKILLDRFVKNGHTAKTRLDLADSGLNQVINVLTRFSEISIQAANDTNGVDDRLAMVKEMEELATLVLEITNTQDANGKSIFAGFKAATSAFNQRLDATVEYVGDRGNHA
;
A
#
# COMPACT_ATOMS: atom_id res chain seq x y z
N MET A 1 78.80 1.90 2.50
CA MET A 1 77.89 1.17 3.38
C MET A 1 76.68 1.97 3.94
N GLU A 2 76.82 3.32 4.08
CA GLU A 2 75.67 4.14 4.60
C GLU A 2 74.44 4.20 3.69
N VAL A 3 74.59 4.15 2.38
CA VAL A 3 73.47 4.21 1.43
C VAL A 3 72.58 2.95 1.53
N SER A 4 73.19 1.80 1.75
CA SER A 4 72.44 0.52 1.91
C SER A 4 71.62 0.48 3.19
N THR A 5 72.15 1.06 4.29
CA THR A 5 71.43 1.10 5.60
C THR A 5 70.27 2.09 5.57
N LYS A 6 70.43 3.25 4.91
CA LYS A 6 69.32 4.21 4.69
C LYS A 6 68.22 3.62 3.87
N LEU A 7 68.55 2.92 2.77
CA LEU A 7 67.56 2.27 1.94
C LEU A 7 66.80 1.17 2.68
N PHE A 8 67.52 0.36 3.46
CA PHE A 8 66.92 -0.68 4.30
C PHE A 8 65.95 -0.10 5.36
N ASN A 9 66.36 0.98 6.06
CA ASN A 9 65.48 1.61 7.05
C ASN A 9 64.27 2.26 6.41
N ALA A 10 64.40 2.91 5.23
CA ALA A 10 63.28 3.45 4.52
C ALA A 10 62.29 2.38 4.05
N GLN A 11 62.82 1.25 3.59
CA GLN A 11 61.97 0.10 3.20
C GLN A 11 61.27 -0.52 4.40
N ALA A 12 61.97 -0.68 5.54
CA ALA A 12 61.38 -1.18 6.81
C ALA A 12 60.23 -0.27 7.29
N THR A 13 60.49 1.08 7.31
CA THR A 13 59.43 2.04 7.72
C THR A 13 58.24 1.99 6.81
N LYS A 14 58.45 1.88 5.47
CA LYS A 14 57.34 1.70 4.53
C LYS A 14 56.55 0.42 4.75
N ASN A 15 57.21 -0.68 5.06
CA ASN A 15 56.59 -1.96 5.36
C ASN A 15 55.78 -1.88 6.66
N PHE A 16 56.31 -1.25 7.73
CA PHE A 16 55.57 -1.02 8.97
C PHE A 16 54.33 -0.16 8.75
N GLY A 17 54.40 0.89 7.93
CA GLY A 17 53.28 1.71 7.54
C GLY A 17 52.15 0.87 6.87
N LYS A 18 52.51 0.00 5.91
CA LYS A 18 51.56 -0.91 5.27
C LYS A 18 50.91 -1.92 6.23
N ILE A 19 51.72 -2.48 7.13
CA ILE A 19 51.20 -3.42 8.11
C ILE A 19 50.18 -2.74 9.08
N ASN A 20 50.51 -1.51 9.53
CA ASN A 20 49.58 -0.74 10.36
C ASN A 20 48.25 -0.43 9.64
N GLU A 21 48.33 -0.04 8.35
CA GLU A 21 47.13 0.17 7.55
C GLU A 21 46.28 -1.09 7.42
N GLN A 22 46.92 -2.24 7.15
CA GLN A 22 46.18 -3.55 7.10
C GLN A 22 45.57 -3.93 8.43
N ILE A 23 46.24 -3.67 9.56
CA ILE A 23 45.68 -3.90 10.88
C ILE A 23 44.44 -3.05 11.13
N GLN A 24 44.49 -1.75 10.79
CA GLN A 24 43.37 -0.83 10.95
C GLN A 24 42.18 -1.24 10.05
N ASP A 25 42.39 -1.62 8.81
CA ASP A 25 41.36 -2.12 7.89
C ASP A 25 40.72 -3.42 8.43
N THR A 26 41.55 -4.32 8.93
CA THR A 26 41.06 -5.58 9.49
C THR A 26 40.23 -5.34 10.76
N GLN A 27 40.69 -4.45 11.64
CA GLN A 27 39.95 -4.04 12.84
C GLN A 27 38.61 -3.40 12.48
N ALA A 28 38.58 -2.53 11.46
CA ALA A 28 37.34 -1.92 11.00
C ALA A 28 36.36 -2.94 10.38
N LYS A 29 36.86 -3.95 9.66
CA LYS A 29 36.05 -5.09 9.16
C LYS A 29 35.45 -5.91 10.30
N ILE A 30 36.26 -6.23 11.32
CA ILE A 30 35.80 -6.98 12.50
C ILE A 30 34.74 -6.16 13.25
N ALA A 31 35.00 -4.87 13.52
CA ALA A 31 34.09 -4.01 14.26
C ALA A 31 32.74 -3.79 13.53
N SER A 32 32.78 -3.75 12.19
CA SER A 32 31.57 -3.59 11.37
C SER A 32 30.81 -4.90 11.10
N GLY A 33 31.43 -6.06 11.34
CA GLY A 33 30.90 -7.38 10.98
C GLY A 33 30.77 -7.60 9.47
N LYS A 34 31.43 -6.77 8.64
CA LYS A 34 31.37 -6.82 7.16
C LYS A 34 32.67 -7.36 6.60
N SER A 35 32.59 -8.21 5.57
CA SER A 35 33.77 -8.78 4.91
C SER A 35 34.52 -7.73 4.05
N PHE A 36 33.82 -6.69 3.56
CA PHE A 36 34.41 -5.55 2.85
C PHE A 36 33.71 -4.26 3.28
N LEU A 37 34.44 -3.15 3.29
CA LEU A 37 33.94 -1.82 3.69
C LEU A 37 33.74 -0.91 2.49
N LYS A 38 34.58 -1.05 1.49
CA LYS A 38 34.56 -0.24 0.27
C LYS A 38 34.30 -1.12 -0.95
N ALA A 39 33.59 -0.60 -1.93
CA ALA A 39 33.34 -1.31 -3.19
C ALA A 39 34.64 -1.64 -3.95
N SER A 40 35.74 -0.89 -3.69
CA SER A 40 37.08 -1.14 -4.23
C SER A 40 37.72 -2.39 -3.67
N ASP A 41 37.33 -2.86 -2.48
CA ASP A 41 37.94 -4.02 -1.83
C ASP A 41 37.56 -5.33 -2.52
N ASP A 42 36.29 -5.40 -2.97
CA ASP A 42 35.76 -6.52 -3.77
C ASP A 42 34.67 -6.02 -4.72
N PRO A 43 35.05 -5.58 -5.94
CA PRO A 43 34.10 -5.04 -6.91
C PRO A 43 33.03 -6.05 -7.38
N VAL A 44 33.39 -7.33 -7.43
CA VAL A 44 32.46 -8.38 -7.87
C VAL A 44 31.37 -8.60 -6.84
N THR A 45 31.75 -8.77 -5.58
CA THR A 45 30.79 -8.92 -4.49
C THR A 45 29.97 -7.65 -4.27
N ALA A 46 30.56 -6.47 -4.42
CA ALA A 46 29.87 -5.19 -4.33
C ALA A 46 28.79 -5.05 -5.44
N SER A 47 29.11 -5.42 -6.68
CA SER A 47 28.15 -5.43 -7.79
C SER A 47 27.01 -6.41 -7.54
N ASN A 48 27.32 -7.64 -7.14
CA ASN A 48 26.31 -8.65 -6.79
C ASN A 48 25.41 -8.20 -5.63
N LEU A 49 25.99 -7.57 -4.61
CA LEU A 49 25.24 -7.02 -3.48
C LEU A 49 24.30 -5.90 -3.92
N SER A 50 24.74 -5.00 -4.81
CA SER A 50 23.87 -3.96 -5.37
C SER A 50 22.69 -4.55 -6.14
N ALA A 51 22.92 -5.53 -7.00
CA ALA A 51 21.85 -6.21 -7.74
C ALA A 51 20.85 -6.90 -6.77
N LYS A 52 21.37 -7.55 -5.71
CA LYS A 52 20.51 -8.18 -4.70
C LYS A 52 19.72 -7.17 -3.88
N ARG A 53 20.29 -6.00 -3.60
CA ARG A 53 19.58 -4.90 -2.92
C ARG A 53 18.45 -4.33 -3.78
N GLU A 54 18.70 -4.12 -5.07
CA GLU A 54 17.66 -3.70 -6.01
C GLU A 54 16.52 -4.72 -6.09
N GLN A 55 16.86 -5.99 -6.20
CA GLN A 55 15.87 -7.08 -6.20
C GLN A 55 15.07 -7.09 -4.88
N LYS A 56 15.72 -6.91 -3.74
CA LYS A 56 15.04 -6.81 -2.44
C LYS A 56 14.07 -5.63 -2.39
N ILE A 57 14.51 -4.43 -2.82
CA ILE A 57 13.68 -3.22 -2.85
C ILE A 57 12.44 -3.45 -3.74
N LEU A 58 12.60 -4.13 -4.87
CA LEU A 58 11.49 -4.47 -5.76
C LEU A 58 10.51 -5.42 -5.08
N LEU A 59 10.99 -6.46 -4.43
CA LEU A 59 10.17 -7.41 -3.68
C LEU A 59 9.44 -6.74 -2.51
N ASP A 60 10.13 -5.90 -1.73
CA ASP A 60 9.54 -5.14 -0.63
C ASP A 60 8.41 -4.22 -1.14
N ARG A 61 8.58 -3.63 -2.33
CA ARG A 61 7.53 -2.84 -3.00
C ARG A 61 6.33 -3.70 -3.39
N PHE A 62 6.55 -4.89 -3.94
CA PHE A 62 5.46 -5.80 -4.26
C PHE A 62 4.69 -6.25 -3.03
N VAL A 63 5.40 -6.59 -1.95
CA VAL A 63 4.76 -6.94 -0.66
C VAL A 63 3.90 -5.77 -0.15
N LYS A 64 4.43 -4.56 -0.18
CA LYS A 64 3.68 -3.36 0.23
C LYS A 64 2.45 -3.11 -0.63
N ASN A 65 2.59 -3.24 -1.96
CA ASN A 65 1.47 -3.11 -2.89
C ASN A 65 0.39 -4.18 -2.65
N GLY A 66 0.82 -5.42 -2.42
CA GLY A 66 -0.07 -6.53 -2.08
C GLY A 66 -0.84 -6.27 -0.77
N HIS A 67 -0.17 -5.74 0.23
CA HIS A 67 -0.83 -5.38 1.50
C HIS A 67 -1.85 -4.26 1.29
N THR A 68 -1.51 -3.23 0.54
CA THR A 68 -2.44 -2.14 0.20
C THR A 68 -3.66 -2.66 -0.58
N ALA A 69 -3.44 -3.53 -1.55
CA ALA A 69 -4.53 -4.14 -2.31
C ALA A 69 -5.43 -4.99 -1.41
N LYS A 70 -4.85 -5.78 -0.51
CA LYS A 70 -5.61 -6.57 0.46
C LYS A 70 -6.49 -5.67 1.34
N THR A 71 -5.94 -4.60 1.91
CA THR A 71 -6.70 -3.66 2.74
C THR A 71 -7.88 -3.04 1.98
N ARG A 72 -7.69 -2.69 0.70
CA ARG A 72 -8.78 -2.18 -0.14
C ARG A 72 -9.87 -3.22 -0.40
N LEU A 73 -9.49 -4.48 -0.62
CA LEU A 73 -10.43 -5.57 -0.81
C LEU A 73 -11.20 -5.88 0.47
N ASP A 74 -10.53 -5.90 1.62
CA ASP A 74 -11.17 -6.09 2.93
C ASP A 74 -12.21 -4.98 3.20
N LEU A 75 -11.90 -3.73 2.82
CA LEU A 75 -12.82 -2.60 2.96
C LEU A 75 -13.98 -2.70 1.97
N ALA A 76 -13.74 -3.14 0.73
CA ALA A 76 -14.78 -3.39 -0.25
C ALA A 76 -15.73 -4.52 0.20
N ASP A 77 -15.20 -5.61 0.73
CA ASP A 77 -15.97 -6.73 1.25
C ASP A 77 -16.86 -6.29 2.43
N SER A 78 -16.29 -5.50 3.36
CA SER A 78 -17.06 -4.91 4.45
C SER A 78 -18.20 -4.00 3.95
N GLY A 79 -17.92 -3.16 2.94
CA GLY A 79 -18.96 -2.32 2.33
C GLY A 79 -20.06 -3.12 1.65
N LEU A 80 -19.71 -4.16 0.90
CA LEU A 80 -20.69 -5.05 0.26
C LEU A 80 -21.55 -5.79 1.28
N ASN A 81 -20.97 -6.27 2.37
CA ASN A 81 -21.72 -6.90 3.45
C ASN A 81 -22.72 -5.92 4.10
N GLN A 82 -22.35 -4.66 4.28
CA GLN A 82 -23.26 -3.62 4.75
C GLN A 82 -24.42 -3.38 3.76
N VAL A 83 -24.12 -3.31 2.45
CA VAL A 83 -25.16 -3.17 1.41
C VAL A 83 -26.12 -4.34 1.45
N ILE A 84 -25.66 -5.59 1.61
CA ILE A 84 -26.52 -6.77 1.73
C ILE A 84 -27.45 -6.64 2.94
N ASN A 85 -26.96 -6.20 4.10
CA ASN A 85 -27.78 -5.99 5.29
C ASN A 85 -28.84 -4.90 5.06
N VAL A 86 -28.48 -3.79 4.41
CA VAL A 86 -29.44 -2.72 4.07
C VAL A 86 -30.50 -3.20 3.10
N LEU A 87 -30.14 -3.96 2.06
CA LEU A 87 -31.07 -4.53 1.09
C LEU A 87 -32.01 -5.55 1.75
N THR A 88 -31.51 -6.33 2.70
CA THR A 88 -32.34 -7.25 3.47
C THR A 88 -33.38 -6.48 4.28
N ARG A 89 -32.97 -5.41 4.98
CA ARG A 89 -33.88 -4.54 5.73
C ARG A 89 -34.90 -3.86 4.81
N PHE A 90 -34.45 -3.38 3.65
CA PHE A 90 -35.34 -2.80 2.64
C PHE A 90 -36.41 -3.79 2.17
N SER A 91 -36.03 -5.05 1.96
CA SER A 91 -36.97 -6.15 1.59
C SER A 91 -37.97 -6.42 2.69
N GLU A 92 -37.53 -6.45 3.95
CA GLU A 92 -38.44 -6.64 5.12
C GLU A 92 -39.47 -5.53 5.19
N ILE A 93 -39.08 -4.27 5.09
CA ILE A 93 -39.98 -3.10 5.10
C ILE A 93 -40.94 -3.17 3.91
N SER A 94 -40.45 -3.56 2.72
CA SER A 94 -41.30 -3.70 1.52
C SER A 94 -42.42 -4.72 1.73
N ILE A 95 -42.09 -5.87 2.32
CA ILE A 95 -43.07 -6.91 2.67
C ILE A 95 -44.07 -6.39 3.73
N GLN A 96 -43.58 -5.68 4.75
CA GLN A 96 -44.42 -5.11 5.79
C GLN A 96 -45.35 -4.03 5.22
N ALA A 97 -44.87 -3.15 4.33
CA ALA A 97 -45.67 -2.10 3.69
C ALA A 97 -46.75 -2.65 2.77
N ALA A 98 -46.52 -3.84 2.17
CA ALA A 98 -47.52 -4.53 1.34
C ALA A 98 -48.68 -5.14 2.15
N ASN A 99 -48.59 -5.19 3.47
CA ASN A 99 -49.64 -5.73 4.32
C ASN A 99 -50.76 -4.69 4.49
N ASP A 100 -51.99 -5.09 4.19
CA ASP A 100 -53.17 -4.20 4.24
C ASP A 100 -53.60 -3.79 5.66
N THR A 101 -53.01 -4.36 6.70
CA THR A 101 -53.28 -3.97 8.10
C THR A 101 -52.60 -2.66 8.49
N ASN A 102 -51.62 -2.20 7.72
CA ASN A 102 -50.87 -0.94 7.99
C ASN A 102 -51.67 0.30 7.53
N GLY A 103 -51.83 1.24 8.43
CA GLY A 103 -52.43 2.54 8.15
C GLY A 103 -51.59 3.43 7.24
N VAL A 104 -52.16 4.56 6.82
CA VAL A 104 -51.45 5.53 5.95
C VAL A 104 -50.24 6.10 6.67
N ASP A 105 -50.35 6.42 7.96
CA ASP A 105 -49.22 7.01 8.74
C ASP A 105 -48.10 5.97 8.92
N ASP A 106 -48.41 4.72 9.14
CA ASP A 106 -47.43 3.64 9.25
C ASP A 106 -46.65 3.47 7.92
N ARG A 107 -47.37 3.49 6.80
CA ARG A 107 -46.74 3.43 5.44
C ARG A 107 -45.86 4.63 5.16
N LEU A 108 -46.25 5.84 5.59
CA LEU A 108 -45.40 7.04 5.47
C LEU A 108 -44.14 6.91 6.31
N ALA A 109 -44.19 6.36 7.49
CA ALA A 109 -43.02 6.07 8.32
C ALA A 109 -42.04 5.09 7.62
N MET A 110 -42.62 4.01 7.03
CA MET A 110 -41.82 3.04 6.26
C MET A 110 -41.17 3.64 5.04
N VAL A 111 -41.84 4.55 4.32
CA VAL A 111 -41.26 5.27 3.17
C VAL A 111 -40.03 6.09 3.62
N LYS A 112 -40.12 6.82 4.73
CA LYS A 112 -38.98 7.57 5.27
C LYS A 112 -37.80 6.65 5.61
N GLU A 113 -38.06 5.52 6.27
CA GLU A 113 -37.01 4.53 6.57
C GLU A 113 -36.37 4.01 5.27
N MET A 114 -37.15 3.74 4.21
CA MET A 114 -36.62 3.32 2.92
C MET A 114 -35.76 4.40 2.26
N GLU A 115 -36.13 5.69 2.35
CA GLU A 115 -35.34 6.81 1.84
C GLU A 115 -34.00 6.92 2.58
N GLU A 116 -33.99 6.75 3.90
CA GLU A 116 -32.77 6.74 4.70
C GLU A 116 -31.86 5.55 4.33
N LEU A 117 -32.43 4.36 4.15
CA LEU A 117 -31.70 3.18 3.69
C LEU A 117 -31.11 3.37 2.29
N ALA A 118 -31.83 4.01 1.37
CA ALA A 118 -31.32 4.33 0.04
C ALA A 118 -30.14 5.31 0.10
N THR A 119 -30.22 6.32 0.96
CA THR A 119 -29.12 7.26 1.22
C THR A 119 -27.91 6.54 1.82
N LEU A 120 -28.12 5.64 2.76
CA LEU A 120 -27.05 4.84 3.37
C LEU A 120 -26.35 3.96 2.34
N VAL A 121 -27.07 3.32 1.40
CA VAL A 121 -26.46 2.58 0.30
C VAL A 121 -25.55 3.48 -0.54
N LEU A 122 -26.01 4.70 -0.85
CA LEU A 122 -25.21 5.67 -1.62
C LEU A 122 -23.93 6.08 -0.88
N GLU A 123 -24.02 6.27 0.43
CA GLU A 123 -22.84 6.58 1.26
C GLU A 123 -21.84 5.41 1.29
N ILE A 124 -22.33 4.19 1.52
CA ILE A 124 -21.49 2.98 1.53
C ILE A 124 -20.78 2.79 0.19
N THR A 125 -21.50 2.95 -0.91
CA THR A 125 -20.95 2.79 -2.26
C THR A 125 -19.98 3.90 -2.66
N ASN A 126 -19.99 5.04 -1.99
CA ASN A 126 -19.05 6.14 -2.15
C ASN A 126 -17.93 6.15 -1.11
N THR A 127 -17.76 5.07 -0.33
CA THR A 127 -16.70 4.96 0.66
C THR A 127 -15.32 5.11 0.02
N GLN A 128 -14.45 5.85 0.71
CA GLN A 128 -13.08 6.13 0.30
C GLN A 128 -12.07 5.41 1.19
N ASP A 129 -10.92 5.09 0.63
CA ASP A 129 -9.78 4.57 1.39
C ASP A 129 -9.07 5.69 2.19
N ALA A 130 -8.07 5.34 2.99
CA ALA A 130 -7.29 6.28 3.80
C ALA A 130 -6.55 7.37 2.98
N ASN A 131 -6.45 7.18 1.65
CA ASN A 131 -5.85 8.14 0.72
C ASN A 131 -6.90 9.01 0.01
N GLY A 132 -8.18 8.94 0.42
CA GLY A 132 -9.27 9.66 -0.21
C GLY A 132 -9.68 9.11 -1.59
N LYS A 133 -9.31 7.87 -1.90
CA LYS A 133 -9.66 7.23 -3.17
C LYS A 133 -10.91 6.38 -3.01
N SER A 134 -11.90 6.60 -3.86
CA SER A 134 -13.11 5.79 -3.91
C SER A 134 -12.77 4.33 -4.22
N ILE A 135 -13.40 3.40 -3.48
CA ILE A 135 -13.15 1.97 -3.59
C ILE A 135 -13.85 1.39 -4.82
N PHE A 136 -15.06 1.88 -5.09
CA PHE A 136 -15.95 1.34 -6.12
C PHE A 136 -15.90 2.10 -7.46
N ALA A 137 -15.09 3.17 -7.58
CA ALA A 137 -14.98 3.96 -8.81
C ALA A 137 -13.99 3.39 -9.86
N GLY A 138 -13.37 2.24 -9.59
CA GLY A 138 -12.37 1.64 -10.48
C GLY A 138 -11.11 2.51 -10.62
N PHE A 139 -10.67 2.78 -11.86
CA PHE A 139 -9.50 3.63 -12.11
C PHE A 139 -9.77 5.12 -11.91
N LYS A 140 -11.04 5.56 -11.92
CA LYS A 140 -11.45 6.94 -11.57
C LYS A 140 -11.55 7.17 -10.07
N ALA A 141 -10.62 6.61 -9.30
CA ALA A 141 -10.67 6.58 -7.86
C ALA A 141 -10.64 7.99 -7.18
N ALA A 142 -10.32 9.05 -7.91
CA ALA A 142 -10.34 10.43 -7.41
C ALA A 142 -11.75 11.06 -7.37
N THR A 143 -12.76 10.39 -7.93
CA THR A 143 -14.15 10.85 -7.96
C THR A 143 -15.05 9.88 -7.21
N SER A 144 -16.24 10.32 -6.81
CA SER A 144 -17.26 9.44 -6.26
C SER A 144 -17.62 8.36 -7.28
N ALA A 145 -17.95 7.15 -6.82
CA ALA A 145 -18.38 6.07 -7.70
C ALA A 145 -19.82 6.32 -8.25
N PHE A 146 -20.67 6.88 -7.40
CA PHE A 146 -22.07 7.16 -7.70
C PHE A 146 -22.43 8.61 -7.40
N ASN A 147 -23.19 9.23 -8.28
CA ASN A 147 -23.75 10.58 -8.08
C ASN A 147 -25.27 10.52 -8.11
N GLN A 148 -25.89 11.22 -7.18
CA GLN A 148 -27.34 11.42 -7.18
C GLN A 148 -27.66 12.69 -8.01
N ARG A 149 -28.55 12.55 -8.98
CA ARG A 149 -29.07 13.66 -9.78
C ARG A 149 -30.22 14.38 -9.05
N LEU A 150 -30.61 15.54 -9.57
CA LEU A 150 -31.71 16.34 -9.03
C LEU A 150 -33.08 15.63 -9.12
N ASP A 151 -33.22 14.66 -10.00
CA ASP A 151 -34.41 13.81 -10.18
C ASP A 151 -34.42 12.58 -9.24
N ALA A 152 -33.53 12.56 -8.24
CA ALA A 152 -33.30 11.45 -7.32
C ALA A 152 -32.76 10.16 -7.97
N THR A 153 -32.47 10.14 -9.27
CA THR A 153 -31.81 9.00 -9.91
C THR A 153 -30.33 8.94 -9.51
N VAL A 154 -29.80 7.71 -9.39
CA VAL A 154 -28.39 7.48 -9.08
C VAL A 154 -27.68 7.00 -10.33
N GLU A 155 -26.60 7.70 -10.69
CA GLU A 155 -25.77 7.37 -11.85
C GLU A 155 -24.40 6.90 -11.41
N TYR A 156 -23.91 5.80 -12.00
CA TYR A 156 -22.53 5.36 -11.83
C TYR A 156 -21.61 6.20 -12.73
N VAL A 157 -20.70 6.96 -12.11
CA VAL A 157 -19.74 7.85 -12.79
C VAL A 157 -18.31 7.31 -12.77
N GLY A 158 -18.11 6.15 -12.14
CA GLY A 158 -16.84 5.46 -12.08
C GLY A 158 -16.37 4.95 -13.46
N ASP A 159 -15.30 4.17 -13.43
CA ASP A 159 -14.75 3.55 -14.64
C ASP A 159 -15.57 2.31 -15.03
N ARG A 160 -15.93 2.22 -16.31
CA ARG A 160 -16.69 1.09 -16.88
C ARG A 160 -15.79 -0.02 -17.44
N GLY A 161 -14.47 0.04 -17.19
CA GLY A 161 -13.52 -0.97 -17.66
C GLY A 161 -13.22 -0.91 -19.16
N ASN A 162 -13.72 0.11 -19.87
CA ASN A 162 -13.38 0.34 -21.28
C ASN A 162 -12.00 1.00 -21.38
N HIS A 163 -10.96 0.20 -21.27
CA HIS A 163 -9.60 0.59 -21.66
C HIS A 163 -9.42 0.17 -23.11
N ALA A 164 -9.57 1.15 -24.01
CA ALA A 164 -9.13 1.02 -25.39
C ALA A 164 -7.60 1.15 -25.45
#